data_22969284828e51fdbc5815496c907d28
#
_entry.id   22969284828e51fdbc5815496c907d28
#
_cell.length_a   1.000
_cell.length_b   1.000
_cell.length_c   1.000
_cell.angle_alpha   90.00
_cell.angle_beta   90.00
_cell.angle_gamma   90.00
#
_symmetry.space_group_name_H-M   'P 1'
#
loop_
_entity.id
_entity.type
_entity.pdbx_description
1 polymer ?
#
loop_
_entity_poly.entity_id
_entity_poly.type
_entity_poly.pdbx_seq_one_letter_code
_entity_poly.pdbx_strand_id
1 'polypeptide(L)'
;FPGAPRRTEEEARLVHTAEYVADLLGGVHTERTCTSELPLTPEIARAAFLTVGGTILAAREALARGRALNLSGGFHHAFAGQAEGFCYLNDLAVAIRVLQREGAVRRAAVIDCDLHQGNGTAAIFRGDPEVFTFSIHQQNIYPVKRKSGLDIGLYDLAADAEYLGHMRKRVPEILDG
;
A
#
# COMPACT_ATOMS: atom_id res chain seq x y z
N PHE A 1 4.41 11.63 -19.11
CA PHE A 1 5.41 11.24 -18.11
C PHE A 1 6.59 10.61 -18.85
N PRO A 2 7.76 11.24 -18.92
CA PRO A 2 8.93 10.64 -19.57
C PRO A 2 9.55 9.58 -18.65
N GLY A 3 9.61 8.33 -19.10
CA GLY A 3 10.53 7.31 -18.61
C GLY A 3 10.07 6.33 -17.53
N ALA A 4 8.79 6.11 -17.31
CA ALA A 4 8.31 5.33 -16.17
C ALA A 4 8.19 3.79 -16.27
N PRO A 5 8.16 3.05 -17.39
CA PRO A 5 7.68 1.67 -17.33
C PRO A 5 8.70 0.59 -16.95
N ARG A 6 9.97 0.70 -17.31
CA ARG A 6 10.90 -0.45 -17.17
C ARG A 6 11.51 -0.63 -15.77
N ARG A 7 11.64 0.43 -14.99
CA ARG A 7 12.17 0.34 -13.62
C ARG A 7 11.15 -0.16 -12.60
N THR A 8 9.88 0.16 -12.79
CA THR A 8 8.81 -0.20 -11.83
C THR A 8 8.54 -1.71 -11.72
N GLU A 9 8.88 -2.51 -12.73
CA GLU A 9 8.77 -3.98 -12.65
C GLU A 9 9.80 -4.57 -11.69
N GLU A 10 11.07 -4.14 -11.78
CA GLU A 10 12.12 -4.56 -10.86
C GLU A 10 11.84 -4.04 -9.44
N GLU A 11 11.32 -2.84 -9.32
CA GLU A 11 10.94 -2.23 -8.05
C GLU A 11 9.77 -2.97 -7.40
N ALA A 12 8.75 -3.36 -8.17
CA ALA A 12 7.63 -4.14 -7.67
C ALA A 12 8.08 -5.50 -7.08
N ARG A 13 9.14 -6.11 -7.63
CA ARG A 13 9.72 -7.36 -7.11
C ARG A 13 10.43 -7.23 -5.75
N LEU A 14 10.58 -6.04 -5.21
CA LEU A 14 11.04 -5.85 -3.83
C LEU A 14 9.97 -6.24 -2.81
N VAL A 15 8.73 -6.33 -3.24
CA VAL A 15 7.56 -6.64 -2.41
C VAL A 15 6.81 -7.86 -2.95
N HIS A 16 6.56 -7.87 -4.25
CA HIS A 16 5.74 -8.87 -4.90
C HIS A 16 6.57 -10.04 -5.43
N THR A 17 6.01 -11.25 -5.35
CA THR A 17 6.70 -12.45 -5.86
C THR A 17 6.91 -12.38 -7.37
N ALA A 18 7.97 -13.04 -7.84
CA ALA A 18 8.33 -13.03 -9.26
C ALA A 18 7.21 -13.61 -10.14
N GLU A 19 6.56 -14.68 -9.65
CA GLU A 19 5.46 -15.37 -10.33
C GLU A 19 4.24 -14.45 -10.46
N TYR A 20 3.89 -13.73 -9.38
CA TYR A 20 2.77 -12.81 -9.39
C TYR A 20 3.01 -11.60 -10.33
N VAL A 21 4.21 -11.04 -10.31
CA VAL A 21 4.58 -9.96 -11.24
C VAL A 21 4.54 -10.46 -12.69
N ALA A 22 4.97 -11.71 -12.96
CA ALA A 22 4.90 -12.28 -14.29
C ALA A 22 3.45 -12.48 -14.78
N ASP A 23 2.54 -12.92 -13.91
CA ASP A 23 1.11 -13.02 -14.23
C ASP A 23 0.51 -11.66 -14.61
N LEU A 24 0.82 -10.60 -13.85
CA LEU A 24 0.35 -9.26 -14.15
C LEU A 24 0.88 -8.76 -15.50
N LEU A 25 2.18 -8.94 -15.76
CA LEU A 25 2.79 -8.52 -17.02
C LEU A 25 2.26 -9.30 -18.23
N GLY A 26 1.95 -10.59 -18.02
CA GLY A 26 1.33 -11.43 -19.04
C GLY A 26 -0.14 -11.11 -19.30
N GLY A 27 -0.79 -10.30 -18.45
CA GLY A 27 -2.22 -10.02 -18.54
C GLY A 27 -3.07 -11.28 -18.37
N VAL A 28 -2.58 -12.25 -17.58
CA VAL A 28 -3.22 -13.56 -17.43
C VAL A 28 -4.04 -13.60 -16.15
N HIS A 29 -5.33 -13.97 -16.28
CA HIS A 29 -6.18 -14.26 -15.13
C HIS A 29 -5.75 -15.59 -14.50
N THR A 30 -5.14 -15.52 -13.33
CA THR A 30 -4.77 -16.64 -12.48
C THR A 30 -5.50 -16.55 -11.15
N GLU A 31 -5.43 -17.57 -10.30
CA GLU A 31 -5.96 -17.50 -8.95
C GLU A 31 -5.39 -16.32 -8.16
N ARG A 32 -4.15 -15.90 -8.46
CA ARG A 32 -3.50 -14.76 -7.81
C ARG A 32 -4.01 -13.40 -8.27
N THR A 33 -4.48 -13.29 -9.52
CA THR A 33 -4.90 -12.02 -10.12
C THR A 33 -6.41 -11.82 -10.10
N CYS A 34 -7.22 -12.90 -10.11
CA CYS A 34 -8.69 -12.80 -10.10
C CYS A 34 -9.24 -12.19 -8.81
N THR A 35 -8.52 -12.31 -7.71
CA THR A 35 -8.94 -11.78 -6.39
C THR A 35 -8.98 -10.25 -6.33
N SER A 36 -8.51 -9.55 -7.37
CA SER A 36 -8.68 -8.08 -7.50
C SER A 36 -10.11 -7.67 -7.78
N GLU A 37 -10.96 -8.58 -8.30
CA GLU A 37 -12.33 -8.28 -8.77
C GLU A 37 -12.38 -7.33 -9.98
N LEU A 38 -11.23 -6.94 -10.52
CA LEU A 38 -11.11 -6.11 -11.71
C LEU A 38 -10.70 -6.95 -12.92
N PRO A 39 -11.11 -6.57 -14.14
CA PRO A 39 -10.58 -7.20 -15.34
C PRO A 39 -9.07 -6.93 -15.44
N LEU A 40 -8.29 -7.95 -15.74
CA LEU A 40 -6.87 -7.79 -16.02
C LEU A 40 -6.65 -7.68 -17.53
N THR A 41 -6.27 -6.49 -17.99
CA THR A 41 -5.83 -6.24 -19.36
C THR A 41 -4.40 -5.70 -19.35
N PRO A 42 -3.68 -5.73 -20.48
CA PRO A 42 -2.34 -5.11 -20.55
C PRO A 42 -2.34 -3.63 -20.14
N GLU A 43 -3.40 -2.89 -20.45
CA GLU A 43 -3.54 -1.48 -20.10
C GLU A 43 -3.71 -1.30 -18.60
N ILE A 44 -4.52 -2.13 -17.95
CA ILE A 44 -4.74 -2.09 -16.49
C ILE A 44 -3.46 -2.51 -15.76
N ALA A 45 -2.80 -3.56 -16.21
CA ALA A 45 -1.49 -3.94 -15.67
C ALA A 45 -0.49 -2.79 -15.78
N ARG A 46 -0.38 -2.18 -16.97
CA ARG A 46 0.48 -1.01 -17.19
C ARG A 46 0.12 0.16 -16.27
N ALA A 47 -1.16 0.45 -16.08
CA ALA A 47 -1.62 1.50 -15.18
C ALA A 47 -1.20 1.22 -13.72
N ALA A 48 -1.30 -0.04 -13.25
CA ALA A 48 -0.84 -0.41 -11.93
C ALA A 48 0.66 -0.15 -11.73
N PHE A 49 1.51 -0.52 -12.68
CA PHE A 49 2.95 -0.19 -12.62
C PHE A 49 3.23 1.31 -12.69
N LEU A 50 2.49 2.07 -13.50
CA LEU A 50 2.63 3.53 -13.55
C LEU A 50 2.27 4.18 -12.21
N THR A 51 1.24 3.67 -11.54
CA THR A 51 0.86 4.13 -10.20
C THR A 51 1.97 3.91 -9.18
N VAL A 52 2.59 2.73 -9.18
CA VAL A 52 3.76 2.43 -8.35
C VAL A 52 4.87 3.45 -8.60
N GLY A 53 5.19 3.73 -9.87
CA GLY A 53 6.18 4.74 -10.24
C GLY A 53 5.81 6.15 -9.74
N GLY A 54 4.53 6.49 -9.79
CA GLY A 54 3.99 7.75 -9.25
C GLY A 54 4.19 7.88 -7.75
N THR A 55 3.94 6.81 -6.99
CA THR A 55 4.11 6.79 -5.52
C THR A 55 5.59 6.85 -5.14
N ILE A 56 6.47 6.14 -5.84
CA ILE A 56 7.92 6.25 -5.64
C ILE A 56 8.41 7.69 -5.88
N LEU A 57 7.97 8.31 -6.98
CA LEU A 57 8.32 9.70 -7.29
C LEU A 57 7.79 10.65 -6.21
N ALA A 58 6.53 10.52 -5.82
CA ALA A 58 5.95 11.34 -4.74
C ALA A 58 6.72 11.18 -3.43
N ALA A 59 7.13 9.96 -3.07
CA ALA A 59 7.91 9.72 -1.86
C ALA A 59 9.30 10.40 -1.91
N ARG A 60 10.00 10.34 -3.04
CA ARG A 60 11.26 11.07 -3.24
C ARG A 60 11.09 12.59 -3.17
N GLU A 61 10.03 13.12 -3.81
CA GLU A 61 9.70 14.54 -3.73
C GLU A 61 9.33 14.97 -2.31
N ALA A 62 8.63 14.12 -1.56
CA ALA A 62 8.31 14.37 -0.15
C ALA A 62 9.56 14.47 0.73
N LEU A 63 10.56 13.60 0.51
CA LEU A 63 11.85 13.68 1.21
C LEU A 63 12.60 14.98 0.88
N ALA A 64 12.53 15.45 -0.36
CA ALA A 64 13.20 16.67 -0.78
C ALA A 64 12.48 17.96 -0.35
N ARG A 65 11.14 17.93 -0.30
CA ARG A 65 10.29 19.12 -0.14
C ARG A 65 9.38 19.08 1.09
N GLY A 66 9.46 18.03 1.90
CA GLY A 66 8.65 17.82 3.10
C GLY A 66 7.29 17.17 2.85
N ARG A 67 6.73 17.27 1.64
CA ARG A 67 5.43 16.67 1.28
C ARG A 67 5.25 16.51 -0.21
N ALA A 68 4.50 15.50 -0.62
CA ALA A 68 4.03 15.31 -1.99
C ALA A 68 2.74 14.47 -1.98
N LEU A 69 2.05 14.40 -3.11
CA LEU A 69 0.80 13.68 -3.27
C LEU A 69 0.82 12.89 -4.59
N ASN A 70 0.42 11.62 -4.53
CA ASN A 70 0.06 10.82 -5.69
C ASN A 70 -1.45 10.59 -5.68
N LEU A 71 -2.17 11.10 -6.70
CA LEU A 71 -3.64 11.00 -6.78
C LEU A 71 -4.12 9.60 -7.20
N SER A 72 -3.23 8.73 -7.64
CA SER A 72 -3.61 7.40 -8.11
C SER A 72 -2.93 6.26 -7.34
N GLY A 73 -2.52 6.50 -6.08
CA GLY A 73 -1.90 5.53 -5.20
C GLY A 73 -2.81 5.05 -4.07
N GLY A 74 -2.26 4.24 -3.16
CA GLY A 74 -2.95 3.75 -1.97
C GLY A 74 -3.59 2.37 -2.14
N PHE A 75 -3.02 1.49 -2.96
CA PHE A 75 -3.54 0.15 -3.24
C PHE A 75 -3.18 -0.84 -2.14
N HIS A 76 -3.75 -0.65 -0.95
CA HIS A 76 -3.41 -1.26 0.32
C HIS A 76 -3.87 -2.71 0.50
N HIS A 77 -4.77 -3.22 -0.37
CA HIS A 77 -5.24 -4.60 -0.28
C HIS A 77 -4.34 -5.61 -1.00
N ALA A 78 -3.47 -5.18 -1.95
CA ALA A 78 -2.58 -6.10 -2.63
C ALA A 78 -1.56 -6.73 -1.67
N PHE A 79 -1.50 -8.07 -1.68
CA PHE A 79 -0.53 -8.87 -0.95
C PHE A 79 0.75 -9.06 -1.77
N ALA A 80 1.78 -9.65 -1.16
CA ALA A 80 3.02 -9.94 -1.87
C ALA A 80 2.82 -10.90 -3.07
N GLY A 81 1.93 -11.87 -2.96
CA GLY A 81 1.73 -12.91 -3.96
C GLY A 81 0.36 -12.90 -4.64
N GLN A 82 -0.52 -11.94 -4.35
CA GLN A 82 -1.85 -11.91 -4.93
C GLN A 82 -2.48 -10.52 -4.89
N ALA A 83 -3.40 -10.29 -5.82
CA ALA A 83 -4.30 -9.15 -5.82
C ALA A 83 -5.39 -9.30 -4.75
N GLU A 84 -6.01 -8.21 -4.34
CA GLU A 84 -7.26 -8.21 -3.55
C GLU A 84 -7.90 -6.82 -3.64
N GLY A 85 -9.24 -6.76 -3.57
CA GLY A 85 -9.98 -5.52 -3.35
C GLY A 85 -9.60 -4.38 -4.28
N PHE A 86 -9.68 -4.60 -5.58
CA PHE A 86 -9.33 -3.63 -6.63
C PHE A 86 -7.85 -3.25 -6.71
N CYS A 87 -6.98 -3.93 -5.93
CA CYS A 87 -5.55 -3.64 -5.84
C CYS A 87 -4.73 -4.74 -6.50
N TYR A 88 -3.95 -4.38 -7.52
CA TYR A 88 -2.99 -5.29 -8.16
C TYR A 88 -1.60 -5.20 -7.51
N LEU A 89 -1.09 -4.01 -7.24
CA LEU A 89 0.24 -3.81 -6.66
C LEU A 89 0.11 -2.89 -5.44
N ASN A 90 0.80 -3.23 -4.36
CA ASN A 90 0.88 -2.38 -3.17
C ASN A 90 1.94 -1.31 -3.37
N ASP A 91 1.53 -0.20 -3.93
CA ASP A 91 2.41 0.90 -4.32
C ASP A 91 3.12 1.56 -3.14
N LEU A 92 2.45 1.64 -1.98
CA LEU A 92 3.07 2.16 -0.74
C LEU A 92 4.18 1.25 -0.26
N ALA A 93 3.94 -0.06 -0.23
CA ALA A 93 4.95 -1.02 0.19
C ALA A 93 6.16 -1.01 -0.75
N VAL A 94 5.92 -0.95 -2.07
CA VAL A 94 7.01 -0.86 -3.05
C VAL A 94 7.80 0.42 -2.86
N ALA A 95 7.15 1.57 -2.70
CA ALA A 95 7.84 2.85 -2.49
C ALA A 95 8.72 2.82 -1.23
N ILE A 96 8.23 2.28 -0.11
CA ILE A 96 9.01 2.14 1.12
C ILE A 96 10.25 1.27 0.86
N ARG A 97 10.10 0.09 0.24
CA ARG A 97 11.23 -0.80 -0.04
C ARG A 97 12.25 -0.19 -1.01
N VAL A 98 11.80 0.58 -1.98
CA VAL A 98 12.71 1.33 -2.88
C VAL A 98 13.53 2.33 -2.11
N LEU A 99 12.91 3.16 -1.27
CA LEU A 99 13.61 4.18 -0.48
C LEU A 99 14.55 3.57 0.57
N GLN A 100 14.18 2.44 1.17
CA GLN A 100 15.05 1.68 2.07
C GLN A 100 16.27 1.14 1.31
N ARG A 101 16.06 0.54 0.14
CA ARG A 101 17.16 0.04 -0.72
C ARG A 101 18.11 1.15 -1.16
N GLU A 102 17.59 2.34 -1.42
CA GLU A 102 18.38 3.54 -1.76
C GLU A 102 19.13 4.13 -0.55
N GLY A 103 18.85 3.67 0.66
CA GLY A 103 19.40 4.25 1.88
C GLY A 103 18.81 5.63 2.22
N ALA A 104 17.75 6.03 1.52
CA ALA A 104 17.11 7.33 1.71
C ALA A 104 16.26 7.38 2.99
N VAL A 105 15.69 6.25 3.40
CA VAL A 105 14.99 6.09 4.68
C VAL A 105 15.40 4.76 5.33
N ARG A 106 15.39 4.70 6.65
CA ARG A 106 15.53 3.44 7.40
C ARG A 106 14.19 2.98 7.92
N ARG A 107 13.45 3.87 8.57
CA ARG A 107 12.12 3.57 9.13
C ARG A 107 11.03 4.32 8.36
N ALA A 108 9.86 3.70 8.29
CA ALA A 108 8.67 4.30 7.69
C ALA A 108 7.42 3.95 8.50
N ALA A 109 6.40 4.80 8.42
CA ALA A 109 5.07 4.48 8.92
C ALA A 109 4.04 4.63 7.80
N VAL A 110 3.11 3.69 7.73
CA VAL A 110 1.91 3.80 6.90
C VAL A 110 0.74 4.15 7.82
N ILE A 111 0.13 5.30 7.59
CA ILE A 111 -1.07 5.76 8.29
C ILE A 111 -2.25 5.59 7.32
N ASP A 112 -2.96 4.49 7.47
CA ASP A 112 -4.09 4.13 6.62
C ASP A 112 -5.39 4.63 7.25
N CYS A 113 -6.04 5.54 6.54
CA CYS A 113 -7.29 6.20 6.93
C CYS A 113 -8.48 5.75 6.07
N ASP A 114 -8.30 4.71 5.26
CA ASP A 114 -9.39 4.17 4.45
C ASP A 114 -10.45 3.50 5.32
N LEU A 115 -11.68 3.45 4.80
CA LEU A 115 -12.81 2.75 5.44
C LEU A 115 -12.50 1.27 5.68
N HIS A 116 -11.76 0.65 4.74
CA HIS A 116 -11.34 -0.74 4.80
C HIS A 116 -9.94 -0.86 5.39
N GLN A 117 -9.69 -1.88 6.19
CA GLN A 117 -8.34 -2.15 6.66
C GLN A 117 -7.38 -2.44 5.51
N GLY A 118 -6.21 -1.83 5.51
CA GLY A 118 -5.12 -2.14 4.58
C GLY A 118 -4.47 -3.50 4.89
N ASN A 119 -5.23 -4.58 4.69
CA ASN A 119 -4.84 -5.94 5.06
C ASN A 119 -3.62 -6.46 4.28
N GLY A 120 -3.47 -6.07 3.01
CA GLY A 120 -2.29 -6.38 2.20
C GLY A 120 -1.04 -5.71 2.76
N THR A 121 -1.12 -4.41 3.06
CA THR A 121 -0.02 -3.65 3.67
C THR A 121 0.37 -4.24 5.03
N ALA A 122 -0.62 -4.56 5.88
CA ALA A 122 -0.39 -5.21 7.17
C ALA A 122 0.32 -6.56 7.03
N ALA A 123 -0.08 -7.36 6.03
CA ALA A 123 0.51 -8.67 5.78
C ALA A 123 1.96 -8.58 5.27
N ILE A 124 2.24 -7.63 4.35
CA ILE A 124 3.57 -7.42 3.77
C ILE A 124 4.59 -7.03 4.85
N PHE A 125 4.21 -6.13 5.75
CA PHE A 125 5.12 -5.62 6.78
C PHE A 125 4.99 -6.32 8.13
N ARG A 126 4.31 -7.46 8.17
CA ARG A 126 4.13 -8.22 9.41
C ARG A 126 5.47 -8.64 10.02
N GLY A 127 5.74 -8.13 11.22
CA GLY A 127 6.98 -8.44 11.94
C GLY A 127 8.21 -7.65 11.48
N ASP A 128 8.05 -6.69 10.59
CA ASP A 128 9.12 -5.79 10.18
C ASP A 128 9.33 -4.70 11.24
N PRO A 129 10.50 -4.63 11.89
CA PRO A 129 10.75 -3.63 12.93
C PRO A 129 11.00 -2.21 12.37
N GLU A 130 11.20 -2.08 11.06
CA GLU A 130 11.52 -0.82 10.41
C GLU A 130 10.29 -0.15 9.76
N VAL A 131 9.17 -0.90 9.62
CA VAL A 131 7.94 -0.36 9.02
C VAL A 131 6.76 -0.54 9.96
N PHE A 132 6.25 0.57 10.47
CA PHE A 132 5.05 0.58 11.30
C PHE A 132 3.81 0.72 10.43
N THR A 133 2.80 -0.10 10.66
CA THR A 133 1.51 -0.02 9.97
C THR A 133 0.41 0.33 10.97
N PHE A 134 -0.32 1.41 10.67
CA PHE A 134 -1.50 1.84 11.40
C PHE A 134 -2.70 1.80 10.47
N SER A 135 -3.83 1.28 10.93
CA SER A 135 -5.09 1.36 10.20
C SER A 135 -6.23 1.71 11.13
N ILE A 136 -7.00 2.74 10.76
CA ILE A 136 -8.28 3.08 11.40
C ILE A 136 -9.39 2.85 10.40
N HIS A 137 -10.27 1.88 10.67
CA HIS A 137 -11.19 1.32 9.69
C HIS A 137 -12.51 0.88 10.33
N GLN A 138 -13.52 0.64 9.53
CA GLN A 138 -14.76 0.03 10.01
C GLN A 138 -14.52 -1.45 10.37
N GLN A 139 -14.96 -1.85 11.56
CA GLN A 139 -14.61 -3.14 12.16
C GLN A 139 -15.24 -4.32 11.42
N ASN A 140 -16.54 -4.27 11.16
CA ASN A 140 -17.33 -5.43 10.78
C ASN A 140 -17.64 -5.53 9.27
N ILE A 141 -16.73 -5.03 8.43
CA ILE A 141 -16.85 -5.13 6.97
C ILE A 141 -15.62 -5.79 6.36
N TYR A 142 -15.67 -6.03 5.04
CA TYR A 142 -14.49 -6.39 4.24
C TYR A 142 -13.27 -5.50 4.60
N PRO A 143 -12.04 -6.01 4.53
CA PRO A 143 -11.61 -7.38 4.23
C PRO A 143 -11.55 -8.28 5.47
N VAL A 144 -11.09 -9.52 5.29
CA VAL A 144 -10.62 -10.35 6.41
C VAL A 144 -9.42 -9.66 7.03
N LYS A 145 -9.56 -9.22 8.28
CA LYS A 145 -8.55 -8.39 8.96
C LYS A 145 -7.23 -9.12 9.14
N ARG A 146 -6.14 -8.39 8.99
CA ARG A 146 -4.76 -8.82 9.28
C ARG A 146 -4.19 -7.94 10.39
N LYS A 147 -3.31 -8.50 11.20
CA LYS A 147 -2.70 -7.74 12.30
C LYS A 147 -1.71 -6.73 11.75
N SER A 148 -1.98 -5.45 11.96
CA SER A 148 -1.08 -4.32 11.76
C SER A 148 -0.19 -4.07 12.98
N GLY A 149 0.65 -3.04 12.94
CA GLY A 149 1.32 -2.51 14.11
C GLY A 149 0.32 -1.95 15.13
N LEU A 150 -0.71 -1.24 14.64
CA LEU A 150 -1.85 -0.77 15.44
C LEU A 150 -3.11 -0.74 14.56
N ASP A 151 -4.17 -1.43 15.02
CA ASP A 151 -5.47 -1.43 14.40
C ASP A 151 -6.50 -0.74 15.31
N ILE A 152 -7.30 0.16 14.74
CA ILE A 152 -8.46 0.78 15.40
C ILE A 152 -9.70 0.44 14.57
N GLY A 153 -10.46 -0.53 15.06
CA GLY A 153 -11.73 -0.91 14.46
C GLY A 153 -12.87 -0.04 15.02
N LEU A 154 -13.45 0.78 14.18
CA LEU A 154 -14.61 1.60 14.51
C LEU A 154 -15.90 0.82 14.20
N TYR A 155 -16.91 0.99 15.05
CA TYR A 155 -18.23 0.42 14.79
C TYR A 155 -19.03 1.31 13.84
N ASP A 156 -20.14 0.75 13.34
CA ASP A 156 -21.05 1.46 12.47
C ASP A 156 -21.54 2.77 13.15
N LEU A 157 -21.65 3.82 12.35
CA LEU A 157 -22.08 5.14 12.81
C LEU A 157 -21.04 5.89 13.68
N ALA A 158 -19.79 5.45 13.72
CA ALA A 158 -18.73 6.24 14.34
C ALA A 158 -18.70 7.66 13.77
N ALA A 159 -18.70 8.66 14.66
CA ALA A 159 -18.75 10.07 14.28
C ALA A 159 -17.36 10.71 14.28
N ASP A 160 -17.28 11.91 13.70
CA ASP A 160 -16.04 12.69 13.59
C ASP A 160 -15.27 12.82 14.91
N ALA A 161 -16.00 13.03 16.02
CA ALA A 161 -15.38 13.21 17.33
C ALA A 161 -14.58 11.98 17.78
N GLU A 162 -15.12 10.78 17.54
CA GLU A 162 -14.49 9.50 17.86
C GLU A 162 -13.28 9.28 16.93
N TYR A 163 -13.50 9.34 15.61
CA TYR A 163 -12.46 9.18 14.61
C TYR A 163 -11.27 10.15 14.84
N LEU A 164 -11.56 11.43 14.90
CA LEU A 164 -10.54 12.47 15.10
C LEU A 164 -9.89 12.37 16.49
N GLY A 165 -10.60 11.91 17.51
CA GLY A 165 -10.05 11.60 18.82
C GLY A 165 -8.94 10.57 18.76
N HIS A 166 -9.18 9.47 18.04
CA HIS A 166 -8.16 8.44 17.77
C HIS A 166 -6.97 9.01 16.99
N MET A 167 -7.23 9.74 15.89
CA MET A 167 -6.17 10.30 15.06
C MET A 167 -5.26 11.26 15.83
N ARG A 168 -5.85 12.20 16.58
CA ARG A 168 -5.11 13.18 17.41
C ARG A 168 -4.24 12.53 18.46
N LYS A 169 -4.68 11.39 19.00
CA LYS A 169 -3.92 10.65 20.00
C LYS A 169 -2.82 9.79 19.38
N ARG A 170 -3.15 9.02 18.36
CA ARG A 170 -2.27 7.93 17.88
C ARG A 170 -1.23 8.38 16.86
N VAL A 171 -1.57 9.33 15.98
CA VAL A 171 -0.62 9.75 14.95
C VAL A 171 0.65 10.38 15.54
N PRO A 172 0.58 11.31 16.51
CA PRO A 172 1.79 11.81 17.17
C PRO A 172 2.59 10.69 17.85
N GLU A 173 1.94 9.79 18.60
CA GLU A 173 2.62 8.66 19.26
C GLU A 173 3.40 7.78 18.26
N ILE A 174 2.87 7.58 17.04
CA ILE A 174 3.54 6.79 16.00
C ILE A 174 4.73 7.53 15.39
N LEU A 175 4.61 8.84 15.21
CA LEU A 175 5.66 9.66 14.57
C LEU A 175 6.82 9.99 15.52
N ASP A 176 6.60 9.97 16.83
CA ASP A 176 7.60 10.24 17.85
C ASP A 176 8.39 9.00 18.27
N GLY A 177 7.90 7.78 17.97
CA GLY A 177 8.51 6.48 18.31
C GLY A 177 9.29 5.88 17.17
#